data_230ebff6026b2175ec9810bb575d1e09
#
_entry.id   230ebff6026b2175ec9810bb575d1e09
#
_cell.length_a   1.000
_cell.length_b   1.000
_cell.length_c   1.000
_cell.angle_alpha   90.00
_cell.angle_beta   90.00
_cell.angle_gamma   90.00
#
_symmetry.space_group_name_H-M   'P 1'
#
loop_
_entity.id
_entity.type
_entity.pdbx_description
1 polymer ?
#
loop_
_entity_poly.entity_id
_entity_poly.type
_entity_poly.pdbx_seq_one_letter_code
_entity_poly.pdbx_strand_id
1 'polypeptide(L)'
;RPGDSLYLTFILQDAEAKLPKDHPVVLELTDPQGRIDQRLVRTSGVEGTYAFHCATDAEAPTGVWGARVLVGGTSFYKPIRIETVKPNRLKILLDVGGDRLTAAVASRRVKLTSTWLHGAPTKDLKTRVTVNLTRNYAGFKGYEKYLFDDLNTTLSTDEQVVFDGSLNADGQVEFPFEVNADRGAPAIVNANVVTRVFEAGGDASIDR
;
A
#
# COMPACT_ATOMS: atom_id res chain seq x y z
N ARG A 1 -5.74 11.81 5.51
CA ARG A 1 -4.78 11.91 6.62
C ARG A 1 -5.54 11.99 7.93
N PRO A 2 -4.92 11.68 9.10
CA PRO A 2 -5.50 12.05 10.39
C PRO A 2 -5.81 13.56 10.42
N GLY A 3 -6.97 13.93 10.96
CA GLY A 3 -7.44 15.32 10.98
C GLY A 3 -8.15 15.80 9.72
N ASP A 4 -8.09 15.05 8.63
CA ASP A 4 -8.75 15.44 7.38
C ASP A 4 -10.25 15.09 7.41
N SER A 5 -11.02 15.89 6.62
CA SER A 5 -12.42 15.62 6.36
C SER A 5 -12.61 14.59 5.27
N LEU A 6 -13.57 13.71 5.47
CA LEU A 6 -13.98 12.65 4.55
C LEU A 6 -15.41 12.91 4.08
N TYR A 7 -15.60 12.94 2.78
CA TYR A 7 -16.91 13.05 2.13
C TYR A 7 -17.23 11.72 1.47
N LEU A 8 -18.32 11.10 1.90
CA LEU A 8 -18.82 9.83 1.38
C LEU A 8 -20.18 10.05 0.74
N THR A 9 -20.34 9.54 -0.47
CA THR A 9 -21.60 9.50 -1.16
C THR A 9 -22.04 8.05 -1.34
N PHE A 10 -23.25 7.74 -0.88
CA PHE A 10 -23.89 6.45 -1.06
C PHE A 10 -25.10 6.62 -1.96
N ILE A 11 -25.18 5.81 -3.03
CA ILE A 11 -26.30 5.82 -3.96
C ILE A 11 -27.12 4.56 -3.72
N LEU A 12 -28.38 4.74 -3.33
CA LEU A 12 -29.35 3.68 -3.12
C LEU A 12 -30.30 3.59 -4.31
N GLN A 13 -30.30 2.45 -4.97
CA GLN A 13 -31.30 2.11 -5.97
C GLN A 13 -32.27 1.07 -5.39
N ASP A 14 -33.45 1.51 -5.01
CA ASP A 14 -34.55 0.65 -4.56
C ASP A 14 -35.57 0.49 -5.69
N ALA A 15 -35.21 -0.29 -6.71
CA ALA A 15 -36.00 -0.48 -7.93
C ALA A 15 -37.39 -1.09 -7.65
N GLU A 16 -37.53 -1.81 -6.54
CA GLU A 16 -38.75 -2.49 -6.14
C GLU A 16 -39.56 -1.71 -5.07
N ALA A 17 -39.09 -0.52 -4.70
CA ALA A 17 -39.68 0.33 -3.67
C ALA A 17 -40.00 -0.41 -2.35
N LYS A 18 -39.09 -1.27 -1.92
CA LYS A 18 -39.24 -2.09 -0.71
C LYS A 18 -39.00 -1.33 0.58
N LEU A 19 -38.25 -0.24 0.51
CA LEU A 19 -37.90 0.55 1.67
C LEU A 19 -39.00 1.58 1.96
N PRO A 20 -39.38 1.74 3.23
CA PRO A 20 -40.31 2.80 3.61
C PRO A 20 -39.75 4.18 3.28
N LYS A 21 -40.67 5.17 3.11
CA LYS A 21 -40.25 6.55 3.00
C LYS A 21 -39.48 6.96 4.25
N ASP A 22 -38.40 7.74 4.06
CA ASP A 22 -37.54 8.24 5.13
C ASP A 22 -36.81 7.12 5.89
N HIS A 23 -36.58 5.96 5.24
CA HIS A 23 -35.82 4.85 5.81
C HIS A 23 -34.40 5.31 6.19
N PRO A 24 -33.91 5.00 7.41
CA PRO A 24 -32.59 5.45 7.83
C PRO A 24 -31.47 4.71 7.07
N VAL A 25 -30.55 5.49 6.52
CA VAL A 25 -29.27 5.03 6.01
C VAL A 25 -28.20 5.41 7.03
N VAL A 26 -27.50 4.41 7.56
CA VAL A 26 -26.53 4.58 8.64
C VAL A 26 -25.13 4.35 8.10
N LEU A 27 -24.24 5.32 8.29
CA LEU A 27 -22.81 5.17 8.06
C LEU A 27 -22.11 4.92 9.40
N GLU A 28 -21.33 3.84 9.47
CA GLU A 28 -20.40 3.58 10.55
C GLU A 28 -18.97 3.66 10.02
N LEU A 29 -18.16 4.53 10.62
CA LEU A 29 -16.73 4.62 10.37
C LEU A 29 -16.00 3.88 11.48
N THR A 30 -15.19 2.88 11.13
CA THR A 30 -14.44 2.06 12.08
C THR A 30 -12.94 2.29 11.91
N ASP A 31 -12.23 2.35 13.02
CA ASP A 31 -10.77 2.46 13.06
C ASP A 31 -10.08 1.13 12.65
N PRO A 32 -8.74 1.12 12.46
CA PRO A 32 -7.99 -0.11 12.12
C PRO A 32 -8.08 -1.23 13.16
N GLN A 33 -8.50 -0.92 14.40
CA GLN A 33 -8.74 -1.89 15.47
C GLN A 33 -10.18 -2.42 15.48
N GLY A 34 -11.02 -1.95 14.54
CA GLY A 34 -12.43 -2.36 14.43
C GLY A 34 -13.40 -1.66 15.38
N ARG A 35 -12.96 -0.60 16.08
CA ARG A 35 -13.84 0.19 16.96
C ARG A 35 -14.60 1.22 16.13
N ILE A 36 -15.88 1.42 16.44
CA ILE A 36 -16.68 2.46 15.80
C ILE A 36 -16.22 3.83 16.31
N ASP A 37 -15.67 4.64 15.41
CA ASP A 37 -15.26 6.01 15.66
C ASP A 37 -16.44 6.98 15.50
N GLN A 38 -17.19 6.83 14.40
CA GLN A 38 -18.36 7.67 14.15
C GLN A 38 -19.52 6.83 13.61
N ARG A 39 -20.73 7.26 13.96
CA ARG A 39 -21.99 6.70 13.45
C ARG A 39 -22.91 7.84 13.04
N LEU A 40 -23.19 7.94 11.74
CA LEU A 40 -24.00 9.00 11.16
C LEU A 40 -25.26 8.40 10.55
N VAL A 41 -26.40 9.07 10.76
CA VAL A 41 -27.69 8.63 10.23
C VAL A 41 -28.24 9.70 9.28
N ARG A 42 -28.75 9.26 8.14
CA ARG A 42 -29.50 10.09 7.19
C ARG A 42 -30.84 9.42 6.88
N THR A 43 -31.91 10.16 7.00
CA THR A 43 -33.28 9.69 6.69
C THR A 43 -33.80 10.26 5.36
N SER A 44 -33.07 11.23 4.78
CA SER A 44 -33.42 11.82 3.49
C SER A 44 -32.18 11.92 2.60
N GLY A 45 -32.40 11.70 1.31
CA GLY A 45 -31.41 11.86 0.26
C GLY A 45 -32.03 12.54 -0.95
N VAL A 46 -31.20 13.02 -1.86
CA VAL A 46 -31.65 13.61 -3.13
C VAL A 46 -31.57 12.52 -4.19
N GLU A 47 -32.69 12.12 -4.76
CA GLU A 47 -32.77 11.06 -5.80
C GLU A 47 -32.01 9.77 -5.43
N GLY A 48 -32.19 9.32 -4.19
CA GLY A 48 -31.48 8.12 -3.69
C GLY A 48 -30.00 8.35 -3.32
N THR A 49 -29.51 9.57 -3.41
CA THR A 49 -28.13 9.93 -3.08
C THR A 49 -28.03 10.45 -1.65
N TYR A 50 -27.23 9.77 -0.81
CA TYR A 50 -27.00 10.13 0.60
C TYR A 50 -25.56 10.61 0.76
N ALA A 51 -25.39 11.86 1.22
CA ALA A 51 -24.09 12.45 1.48
C ALA A 51 -23.75 12.42 2.99
N PHE A 52 -22.57 11.94 3.30
CA PHE A 52 -22.02 11.91 4.66
C PHE A 52 -20.74 12.73 4.71
N HIS A 53 -20.59 13.49 5.78
CA HIS A 53 -19.38 14.21 6.09
C HIS A 53 -18.91 13.76 7.48
N CYS A 54 -17.69 13.28 7.57
CA CYS A 54 -17.01 12.92 8.81
C CYS A 54 -15.57 13.46 8.79
N ALA A 55 -15.01 13.68 9.95
CA ALA A 55 -13.64 14.10 10.10
C ALA A 55 -12.98 13.19 11.13
N THR A 56 -11.75 12.78 10.87
CA THR A 56 -10.97 12.04 11.86
C THR A 56 -10.25 13.00 12.81
N ASP A 57 -9.93 12.55 14.01
CA ASP A 57 -9.06 13.28 14.92
C ASP A 57 -7.65 13.44 14.32
N ALA A 58 -6.94 14.52 14.69
CA ALA A 58 -5.56 14.76 14.29
C ALA A 58 -4.59 13.64 14.75
N GLU A 59 -4.91 13.01 15.88
CA GLU A 59 -4.16 11.90 16.46
C GLU A 59 -4.78 10.52 16.11
N ALA A 60 -5.72 10.49 15.16
CA ALA A 60 -6.36 9.25 14.75
C ALA A 60 -5.32 8.23 14.23
N PRO A 61 -5.47 6.94 14.56
CA PRO A 61 -4.52 5.93 14.13
C PRO A 61 -4.48 5.81 12.60
N THR A 62 -3.27 5.71 12.06
CA THR A 62 -3.07 5.42 10.63
C THR A 62 -3.35 3.95 10.32
N GLY A 63 -3.79 3.66 9.11
CA GLY A 63 -4.07 2.30 8.67
C GLY A 63 -5.31 2.21 7.79
N VAL A 64 -5.86 0.99 7.70
CA VAL A 64 -7.08 0.73 6.93
C VAL A 64 -8.29 0.88 7.85
N TRP A 65 -9.05 1.93 7.61
CA TRP A 65 -10.34 2.21 8.23
C TRP A 65 -11.46 1.56 7.43
N GLY A 66 -12.59 1.30 8.07
CA GLY A 66 -13.77 0.74 7.43
C GLY A 66 -14.93 1.74 7.38
N ALA A 67 -15.46 2.00 6.20
CA ALA A 67 -16.75 2.67 6.07
C ALA A 67 -17.82 1.61 5.78
N ARG A 68 -18.77 1.45 6.68
CA ARG A 68 -19.91 0.52 6.54
C ARG A 68 -21.19 1.30 6.43
N VAL A 69 -21.93 1.08 5.36
CA VAL A 69 -23.29 1.65 5.20
C VAL A 69 -24.29 0.53 5.46
N LEU A 70 -25.25 0.81 6.35
CA LEU A 70 -26.34 -0.08 6.72
C LEU A 70 -27.66 0.49 6.23
N VAL A 71 -28.42 -0.27 5.48
CA VAL A 71 -29.75 0.10 4.97
C VAL A 71 -30.59 -1.15 4.71
N GLY A 72 -31.84 -1.16 5.18
CA GLY A 72 -32.81 -2.24 4.92
C GLY A 72 -32.34 -3.64 5.31
N GLY A 73 -31.50 -3.77 6.36
CA GLY A 73 -30.91 -5.05 6.77
C GLY A 73 -29.68 -5.49 5.96
N THR A 74 -29.30 -4.71 4.95
CA THR A 74 -28.11 -4.96 4.12
C THR A 74 -26.96 -4.05 4.55
N SER A 75 -25.72 -4.55 4.41
CA SER A 75 -24.53 -3.77 4.70
C SER A 75 -23.60 -3.70 3.48
N PHE A 76 -23.05 -2.52 3.25
CA PHE A 76 -22.07 -2.24 2.22
C PHE A 76 -20.78 -1.78 2.90
N TYR A 77 -19.63 -2.28 2.44
CA TYR A 77 -18.33 -1.99 3.05
C TYR A 77 -17.35 -1.39 2.05
N LYS A 78 -16.65 -0.35 2.48
CA LYS A 78 -15.56 0.27 1.71
C LYS A 78 -14.36 0.50 2.62
N PRO A 79 -13.18 -0.08 2.32
CA PRO A 79 -11.96 0.25 3.03
C PRO A 79 -11.49 1.66 2.65
N ILE A 80 -11.01 2.41 3.66
CA ILE A 80 -10.46 3.76 3.51
C ILE A 80 -9.07 3.75 4.13
N ARG A 81 -8.08 4.16 3.36
CA ARG A 81 -6.71 4.22 3.85
C ARG A 81 -6.42 5.62 4.40
N ILE A 82 -6.12 5.71 5.69
CA ILE A 82 -5.73 6.94 6.37
C ILE A 82 -4.26 6.84 6.71
N GLU A 83 -3.44 7.70 6.10
CA GLU A 83 -1.99 7.66 6.22
C GLU A 83 -1.45 9.07 6.50
N THR A 84 -0.42 9.16 7.34
CA THR A 84 0.35 10.39 7.47
C THR A 84 1.33 10.47 6.32
N VAL A 85 1.16 11.42 5.42
CA VAL A 85 2.12 11.67 4.36
C VAL A 85 3.23 12.56 4.94
N LYS A 86 4.35 11.97 5.29
CA LYS A 86 5.59 12.70 5.55
C LYS A 86 6.34 12.81 4.21
N PRO A 87 6.63 14.03 3.72
CA PRO A 87 7.40 14.17 2.50
C PRO A 87 8.81 13.61 2.72
N ASN A 88 9.30 12.86 1.74
CA ASN A 88 10.69 12.42 1.76
C ASN A 88 11.61 13.64 1.81
N ARG A 89 12.55 13.63 2.74
CA ARG A 89 13.62 14.63 2.85
C ARG A 89 14.92 14.16 2.19
N LEU A 90 14.96 12.88 1.84
CA LEU A 90 16.08 12.22 1.20
C LEU A 90 15.70 11.83 -0.22
N LYS A 91 16.65 11.97 -1.13
CA LYS A 91 16.61 11.33 -2.44
C LYS A 91 17.33 10.00 -2.32
N ILE A 92 16.63 8.92 -2.64
CA ILE A 92 17.11 7.53 -2.55
C ILE A 92 17.19 7.00 -3.97
N LEU A 93 18.27 6.30 -4.29
CA LEU A 93 18.47 5.65 -5.58
C LEU A 93 19.06 4.26 -5.33
N LEU A 94 18.30 3.23 -5.63
CA LEU A 94 18.73 1.84 -5.63
C LEU A 94 18.95 1.39 -7.08
N ASP A 95 20.20 1.17 -7.46
CA ASP A 95 20.54 0.65 -8.79
C ASP A 95 20.60 -0.88 -8.74
N VAL A 96 19.54 -1.50 -9.22
CA VAL A 96 19.45 -2.96 -9.38
C VAL A 96 19.96 -3.44 -10.75
N GLY A 97 20.44 -2.51 -11.60
CA GLY A 97 21.06 -2.79 -12.90
C GLY A 97 20.13 -3.28 -14.00
N GLY A 98 18.83 -2.95 -13.91
CA GLY A 98 17.84 -3.20 -14.94
C GLY A 98 16.48 -3.61 -14.40
N ASP A 99 15.45 -3.54 -15.26
CA ASP A 99 14.05 -3.77 -14.91
C ASP A 99 13.68 -5.27 -14.82
N ARG A 100 14.59 -6.15 -15.23
CA ARG A 100 14.35 -7.60 -15.23
C ARG A 100 15.55 -8.34 -14.66
N LEU A 101 15.26 -9.23 -13.74
CA LEU A 101 16.22 -10.15 -13.15
C LEU A 101 15.81 -11.57 -13.53
N THR A 102 16.79 -12.42 -13.84
CA THR A 102 16.55 -13.85 -14.05
C THR A 102 16.96 -14.62 -12.81
N ALA A 103 16.28 -15.73 -12.52
CA ALA A 103 16.61 -16.60 -11.37
C ALA A 103 18.06 -17.12 -11.40
N ALA A 104 18.68 -17.20 -12.58
CA ALA A 104 20.08 -17.60 -12.74
C ALA A 104 21.08 -16.53 -12.23
N VAL A 105 20.61 -15.29 -11.98
CA VAL A 105 21.42 -14.17 -11.47
C VAL A 105 20.96 -13.84 -10.04
N ALA A 106 20.76 -14.86 -9.24
CA ALA A 106 20.18 -14.74 -7.89
C ALA A 106 21.06 -13.97 -6.89
N SER A 107 22.34 -13.75 -7.19
CA SER A 107 23.24 -12.94 -6.35
C SER A 107 23.88 -11.85 -7.18
N ARG A 108 23.30 -10.66 -7.15
CA ARG A 108 23.82 -9.47 -7.81
C ARG A 108 24.21 -8.44 -6.76
N ARG A 109 25.39 -7.83 -6.92
CA ARG A 109 25.72 -6.65 -6.11
C ARG A 109 24.95 -5.44 -6.65
N VAL A 110 24.24 -4.78 -5.77
CA VAL A 110 23.49 -3.55 -6.06
C VAL A 110 24.08 -2.39 -5.26
N LYS A 111 23.95 -1.19 -5.81
CA LYS A 111 24.41 0.03 -5.17
C LYS A 111 23.21 0.85 -4.75
N LEU A 112 23.17 1.19 -3.47
CA LEU A 112 22.23 2.15 -2.90
C LEU A 112 22.96 3.46 -2.65
N THR A 113 22.39 4.56 -3.12
CA THR A 113 22.87 5.92 -2.87
C THR A 113 21.74 6.75 -2.27
N SER A 114 22.04 7.50 -1.23
CA SER A 114 21.10 8.43 -0.62
C SER A 114 21.76 9.80 -0.40
N THR A 115 21.00 10.85 -0.67
CA THR A 115 21.41 12.24 -0.43
C THR A 115 20.25 13.04 0.16
N TRP A 116 20.55 14.05 0.94
CA TRP A 116 19.57 15.07 1.30
C TRP A 116 19.07 15.79 0.04
N LEU A 117 17.86 16.33 0.06
CA LEU A 117 17.33 17.08 -1.09
C LEU A 117 18.20 18.27 -1.51
N HIS A 118 18.98 18.83 -0.61
CA HIS A 118 19.95 19.89 -0.90
C HIS A 118 21.31 19.37 -1.40
N GLY A 119 21.45 18.04 -1.62
CA GLY A 119 22.61 17.42 -2.26
C GLY A 119 23.68 16.86 -1.31
N ALA A 120 23.63 17.12 0.00
CA ALA A 120 24.60 16.57 0.94
C ALA A 120 24.42 15.04 1.09
N PRO A 121 25.51 14.25 1.29
CA PRO A 121 25.41 12.82 1.52
C PRO A 121 24.73 12.48 2.86
N THR A 122 23.98 11.38 2.91
CA THR A 122 23.32 10.88 4.12
C THR A 122 24.26 9.95 4.89
N LYS A 123 25.24 10.55 5.55
CA LYS A 123 26.29 9.84 6.28
C LYS A 123 25.73 8.97 7.41
N ASP A 124 26.16 7.70 7.48
CA ASP A 124 25.95 6.76 8.57
C ASP A 124 24.46 6.48 8.92
N LEU A 125 23.51 6.87 8.05
CA LEU A 125 22.09 6.62 8.29
C LEU A 125 21.77 5.14 8.15
N LYS A 126 20.96 4.65 9.10
CA LYS A 126 20.44 3.28 9.07
C LYS A 126 19.53 3.11 7.86
N THR A 127 19.65 1.97 7.19
CA THR A 127 18.91 1.68 5.97
C THR A 127 18.43 0.25 5.96
N ARG A 128 17.19 0.05 5.52
CA ARG A 128 16.62 -1.28 5.30
C ARG A 128 16.00 -1.36 3.92
N VAL A 129 16.35 -2.43 3.20
CA VAL A 129 15.76 -2.76 1.91
C VAL A 129 14.98 -4.06 2.03
N THR A 130 13.73 -4.02 1.63
CA THR A 130 12.84 -5.17 1.65
C THR A 130 12.28 -5.44 0.26
N VAL A 131 11.98 -6.69 -0.03
CA VAL A 131 11.37 -7.14 -1.28
C VAL A 131 10.15 -7.99 -0.97
N ASN A 132 9.08 -7.70 -1.67
CA ASN A 132 7.88 -8.52 -1.68
C ASN A 132 7.64 -9.01 -3.10
N LEU A 133 7.39 -10.32 -3.27
CA LEU A 133 7.11 -10.92 -4.58
C LEU A 133 5.60 -11.01 -4.79
N THR A 134 5.15 -10.60 -5.97
CA THR A 134 3.76 -10.76 -6.38
C THR A 134 3.69 -11.44 -7.73
N ARG A 135 2.63 -12.22 -7.94
CA ARG A 135 2.41 -12.95 -9.18
C ARG A 135 2.22 -11.96 -10.34
N ASN A 136 2.89 -12.22 -11.46
CA ASN A 136 2.69 -11.46 -12.69
C ASN A 136 2.05 -12.36 -13.74
N TYR A 137 0.82 -12.05 -14.12
CA TYR A 137 0.12 -12.72 -15.22
C TYR A 137 0.61 -12.17 -16.55
N ALA A 138 1.82 -12.55 -16.94
CA ALA A 138 2.43 -12.07 -18.17
C ALA A 138 1.73 -12.61 -19.40
N GLY A 139 1.28 -11.70 -20.26
CA GLY A 139 0.89 -11.97 -21.62
C GLY A 139 2.01 -11.60 -22.60
N PHE A 140 2.23 -12.39 -23.62
CA PHE A 140 3.17 -12.08 -24.71
C PHE A 140 2.42 -11.79 -25.99
N LYS A 141 2.82 -10.72 -26.69
CA LYS A 141 2.21 -10.35 -27.96
C LYS A 141 2.34 -11.49 -28.98
N GLY A 142 1.23 -11.90 -29.56
CA GLY A 142 1.15 -13.04 -30.49
C GLY A 142 0.88 -14.38 -29.80
N TYR A 143 0.79 -14.41 -28.47
CA TYR A 143 0.53 -15.61 -27.68
C TYR A 143 -0.62 -15.41 -26.67
N GLU A 144 -1.59 -14.59 -27.01
CA GLU A 144 -2.69 -14.18 -26.11
C GLU A 144 -3.57 -15.36 -25.66
N LYS A 145 -3.49 -16.48 -26.37
CA LYS A 145 -4.22 -17.73 -26.06
C LYS A 145 -3.47 -18.66 -25.11
N TYR A 146 -2.22 -18.33 -24.76
CA TYR A 146 -1.38 -19.17 -23.92
C TYR A 146 -1.29 -18.59 -22.51
N LEU A 147 -1.33 -19.49 -21.52
CA LEU A 147 -1.07 -19.16 -20.12
C LEU A 147 0.40 -19.50 -19.84
N PHE A 148 1.16 -18.49 -19.39
CA PHE A 148 2.59 -18.62 -19.05
C PHE A 148 2.81 -18.67 -17.53
N ASP A 149 1.82 -19.17 -16.80
CA ASP A 149 1.82 -19.24 -15.35
C ASP A 149 1.49 -20.66 -14.90
N ASP A 150 2.11 -21.11 -13.81
CA ASP A 150 1.73 -22.36 -13.15
C ASP A 150 0.72 -22.05 -12.04
N LEU A 151 -0.54 -22.34 -12.29
CA LEU A 151 -1.65 -22.11 -11.37
C LEU A 151 -1.61 -23.04 -10.12
N ASN A 152 -0.83 -24.12 -10.17
CA ASN A 152 -0.72 -25.08 -9.06
C ASN A 152 0.35 -24.69 -8.05
N THR A 153 1.15 -23.66 -8.35
CA THR A 153 2.19 -23.18 -7.44
C THR A 153 1.66 -22.10 -6.51
N THR A 154 2.08 -22.13 -5.27
CA THR A 154 1.79 -21.08 -4.28
C THR A 154 3.01 -20.22 -4.10
N LEU A 155 2.91 -18.94 -4.51
CA LEU A 155 3.95 -17.95 -4.28
C LEU A 155 3.83 -17.40 -2.86
N SER A 156 4.91 -17.45 -2.07
CA SER A 156 4.98 -16.69 -0.83
C SER A 156 5.05 -15.19 -1.16
N THR A 157 4.16 -14.42 -0.55
CA THR A 157 4.13 -12.96 -0.65
C THR A 157 4.73 -12.28 0.58
N ASP A 158 5.45 -13.04 1.42
CA ASP A 158 6.08 -12.52 2.63
C ASP A 158 7.16 -11.49 2.28
N GLU A 159 7.29 -10.48 3.14
CA GLU A 159 8.34 -9.47 2.99
C GLU A 159 9.70 -10.07 3.34
N GLN A 160 10.64 -10.03 2.41
CA GLN A 160 12.03 -10.50 2.57
C GLN A 160 12.94 -9.30 2.83
N VAL A 161 13.75 -9.34 3.88
CA VAL A 161 14.79 -8.33 4.14
C VAL A 161 16.02 -8.72 3.35
N VAL A 162 16.39 -7.93 2.34
CA VAL A 162 17.58 -8.14 1.50
C VAL A 162 18.79 -7.33 1.98
N PHE A 163 18.54 -6.25 2.73
CA PHE A 163 19.59 -5.48 3.39
C PHE A 163 19.06 -4.83 4.68
N ASP A 164 19.83 -4.89 5.76
CA ASP A 164 19.62 -4.13 7.00
C ASP A 164 21.00 -3.71 7.54
N GLY A 165 21.32 -2.42 7.43
CA GLY A 165 22.64 -1.91 7.76
C GLY A 165 22.66 -0.38 7.73
N SER A 166 23.86 0.21 7.55
CA SER A 166 24.04 1.66 7.47
C SER A 166 24.76 2.05 6.19
N LEU A 167 24.49 3.27 5.74
CA LEU A 167 25.24 3.93 4.66
C LEU A 167 26.64 4.32 5.15
N ASN A 168 27.59 4.44 4.24
CA ASN A 168 28.93 4.96 4.54
C ASN A 168 28.94 6.49 4.64
N ALA A 169 30.14 7.08 4.80
CA ALA A 169 30.32 8.52 4.90
C ALA A 169 29.85 9.30 3.66
N ASP A 170 29.83 8.64 2.49
CA ASP A 170 29.38 9.23 1.21
C ASP A 170 27.89 9.00 0.95
N GLY A 171 27.14 8.44 1.91
CA GLY A 171 25.73 8.11 1.75
C GLY A 171 25.48 6.94 0.81
N GLN A 172 26.41 5.98 0.75
CA GLN A 172 26.35 4.85 -0.18
C GLN A 172 26.56 3.52 0.55
N VAL A 173 26.02 2.45 -0.03
CA VAL A 173 26.33 1.07 0.35
C VAL A 173 26.17 0.14 -0.84
N GLU A 174 27.03 -0.88 -0.92
CA GLU A 174 26.89 -1.97 -1.87
C GLU A 174 26.65 -3.27 -1.11
N PHE A 175 25.66 -4.03 -1.55
CA PHE A 175 25.27 -5.29 -0.91
C PHE A 175 24.83 -6.32 -1.95
N PRO A 176 24.89 -7.63 -1.62
CA PRO A 176 24.31 -8.66 -2.47
C PRO A 176 22.77 -8.54 -2.42
N PHE A 177 22.15 -8.47 -3.59
CA PHE A 177 20.71 -8.45 -3.73
C PHE A 177 20.22 -9.88 -3.98
N GLU A 178 19.86 -10.56 -2.90
CA GLU A 178 19.42 -11.94 -2.93
C GLU A 178 17.92 -11.98 -2.61
N VAL A 179 17.13 -12.40 -3.59
CA VAL A 179 15.70 -12.60 -3.44
C VAL A 179 15.40 -14.08 -3.55
N ASN A 180 14.85 -14.66 -2.51
CA ASN A 180 14.41 -16.03 -2.53
C ASN A 180 13.05 -16.12 -3.24
N ALA A 181 13.07 -16.55 -4.49
CA ALA A 181 11.89 -17.03 -5.18
C ALA A 181 11.83 -18.54 -4.94
N ASP A 182 11.00 -18.99 -4.02
CA ASP A 182 10.82 -20.40 -3.71
C ASP A 182 10.70 -21.25 -4.97
N ARG A 183 11.09 -22.53 -4.90
CA ARG A 183 11.05 -23.48 -6.04
C ARG A 183 9.66 -23.63 -6.67
N GLY A 184 8.64 -23.10 -6.04
CA GLY A 184 7.26 -23.00 -6.52
C GLY A 184 6.89 -21.67 -7.15
N ALA A 185 7.85 -20.77 -7.43
CA ALA A 185 7.52 -19.50 -8.08
C ALA A 185 6.95 -19.73 -9.49
N PRO A 186 5.88 -19.03 -9.87
CA PRO A 186 5.41 -19.02 -11.26
C PRO A 186 6.48 -18.42 -12.17
N ALA A 187 6.36 -18.65 -13.46
CA ALA A 187 7.40 -18.30 -14.44
C ALA A 187 7.86 -16.83 -14.37
N ILE A 188 6.97 -15.90 -14.05
CA ILE A 188 7.29 -14.47 -13.90
C ILE A 188 6.63 -13.92 -12.65
N VAL A 189 7.41 -13.17 -11.88
CA VAL A 189 6.96 -12.46 -10.68
C VAL A 189 7.37 -11.00 -10.73
N ASN A 190 6.59 -10.13 -10.12
CA ASN A 190 6.99 -8.75 -9.84
C ASN A 190 7.69 -8.72 -8.48
N ALA A 191 8.87 -8.12 -8.43
CA ALA A 191 9.56 -7.81 -7.20
C ALA A 191 9.29 -6.35 -6.82
N ASN A 192 8.51 -6.14 -5.77
CA ASN A 192 8.25 -4.81 -5.23
C ASN A 192 9.33 -4.52 -4.19
N VAL A 193 10.25 -3.64 -4.53
CA VAL A 193 11.39 -3.28 -3.68
C VAL A 193 11.03 -2.03 -2.89
N VAL A 194 11.21 -2.05 -1.58
CA VAL A 194 10.99 -0.90 -0.70
C VAL A 194 12.28 -0.59 0.04
N THR A 195 12.81 0.60 -0.21
CA THR A 195 14.00 1.11 0.48
C THR A 195 13.59 2.14 1.51
N ARG A 196 14.02 1.94 2.76
CA ARG A 196 13.80 2.86 3.88
C ARG A 196 15.15 3.35 4.39
N VAL A 197 15.34 4.67 4.42
CA VAL A 197 16.51 5.31 5.04
C VAL A 197 16.02 6.10 6.25
N PHE A 198 16.52 5.73 7.43
CA PHE A 198 16.08 6.27 8.72
C PHE A 198 16.92 7.48 9.12
N GLU A 199 16.26 8.57 9.44
CA GLU A 199 16.90 9.77 10.00
C GLU A 199 17.12 9.62 11.50
N ALA A 200 18.02 10.43 12.08
CA ALA A 200 18.35 10.39 13.50
C ALA A 200 17.14 10.62 14.42
N GLY A 201 16.10 11.30 13.95
CA GLY A 201 14.84 11.52 14.65
C GLY A 201 13.85 10.34 14.62
N GLY A 202 14.21 9.22 13.98
CA GLY A 202 13.35 8.04 13.84
C GLY A 202 12.40 8.08 12.63
N ASP A 203 12.31 9.20 11.94
CA ASP A 203 11.58 9.29 10.68
C ASP A 203 12.32 8.54 9.57
N ALA A 204 11.59 8.08 8.56
CA ALA A 204 12.18 7.41 7.41
C ALA A 204 11.70 8.04 6.10
N SER A 205 12.64 8.25 5.18
CA SER A 205 12.34 8.48 3.78
C SER A 205 12.24 7.14 3.06
N ILE A 206 11.27 7.00 2.16
CA ILE A 206 10.92 5.73 1.52
C ILE A 206 10.95 5.90 0.00
N ASP A 207 11.57 4.94 -0.69
CA ASP A 207 11.55 4.75 -2.15
C ASP A 207 10.97 3.36 -2.49
N ARG A 208 10.24 3.29 -3.64
CA ARG A 208 9.52 2.07 -4.08
C ARG A 208 9.68 1.85 -5.57
#